data_c4a372a8103e710985b8255bdd7d5c9b
#
_entry.id   c4a372a8103e710985b8255bdd7d5c9b
#
_cell.length_a   1.000
_cell.length_b   1.000
_cell.length_c   1.000
_cell.angle_alpha   90.00
_cell.angle_beta   90.00
_cell.angle_gamma   90.00
#
_symmetry.space_group_name_H-M   'P 1'
#
loop_
_entity.id
_entity.type
_entity.pdbx_description
1 polymer ?
#
loop_
_entity_poly.entity_id
_entity_poly.type
_entity_poly.pdbx_seq_one_letter_code
_entity_poly.pdbx_strand_id
1 'polypeptide(L)'
;AMTSSLVGSEMCIRDSIGGRNIVGDIERLPHVLIAGTTGSGKSVCTNSLIVSLLYKSTPDEVRFIMVDPKMVELAPYNGIPHLLIPVVTDPKKAAGALQWAVFEMMKRYKTFSEHGVKKLEEYNKLAKASEDLETLPSVVVVIDELADLMLVAAKEVEESICRVAQMGRAAGVHLVIATQRPSADVITGLMKANIPSRIAFAVASSLESRIILDNTGAEKLVGKGDMLYAPLGQGKPVRVQGCFISPEEIEQVVQFVKQSGEAHYDNEVIAKIEESLQEKEKGGKGAGAAAPEAGEEEDELLPAAVEVVLETGQASVSMLQRRLKLGYSRAARLVAQMEERGIVGPFEGSKPRQLLITREKWQEMQMGGAPAPEADEPPFPTDEG
;
A
#
# COMPACT_ATOMS: atom_id res chain seq x y z
N ALA A 1 35.71 -21.21 -10.79
CA ALA A 1 34.81 -22.18 -10.18
C ALA A 1 33.78 -21.39 -9.42
N MET A 2 32.62 -21.16 -10.00
CA MET A 2 31.46 -20.62 -9.30
C MET A 2 30.92 -21.77 -8.45
N THR A 3 30.95 -21.59 -7.14
CA THR A 3 30.42 -22.57 -6.21
C THR A 3 28.89 -22.57 -6.29
N SER A 4 28.36 -23.74 -6.51
CA SER A 4 26.95 -24.10 -6.72
C SER A 4 26.07 -23.97 -5.45
N SER A 5 25.99 -22.79 -4.85
CA SER A 5 25.15 -22.54 -3.68
C SER A 5 24.40 -21.21 -3.77
N LEU A 6 24.12 -20.75 -4.97
CA LEU A 6 23.44 -19.48 -5.21
C LEU A 6 21.98 -19.78 -5.58
N VAL A 7 21.15 -19.91 -4.58
CA VAL A 7 19.70 -19.99 -4.73
C VAL A 7 19.17 -18.60 -5.08
N GLY A 8 18.55 -18.47 -6.20
CA GLY A 8 17.62 -17.49 -6.76
C GLY A 8 17.57 -16.00 -6.35
N SER A 9 18.17 -15.60 -5.25
CA SER A 9 17.96 -14.28 -4.63
C SER A 9 19.06 -13.24 -4.93
N GLU A 10 20.11 -13.59 -5.67
CA GLU A 10 21.25 -12.70 -5.89
C GLU A 10 21.06 -11.72 -7.05
N MET A 11 21.33 -10.46 -6.78
CA MET A 11 21.30 -9.35 -7.73
C MET A 11 22.71 -8.89 -8.07
N CYS A 12 23.06 -8.74 -9.34
CA CYS A 12 24.35 -8.21 -9.76
C CYS A 12 24.36 -6.68 -9.59
N ILE A 13 25.20 -6.18 -8.66
CA ILE A 13 25.43 -4.73 -8.47
C ILE A 13 26.68 -4.26 -9.21
N ARG A 14 27.65 -5.12 -9.38
CA ARG A 14 28.91 -5.05 -10.12
C ARG A 14 30.13 -4.52 -9.34
N ASP A 15 31.05 -3.78 -9.98
CA ASP A 15 32.44 -3.68 -9.50
C ASP A 15 32.69 -2.49 -8.58
N SER A 16 33.33 -2.72 -7.42
CA SER A 16 33.91 -1.61 -6.66
C SER A 16 35.07 -0.96 -7.45
N ILE A 17 35.41 0.28 -7.10
CA ILE A 17 36.57 0.97 -7.70
C ILE A 17 37.89 0.14 -7.59
N GLY A 18 37.94 -0.75 -6.62
CA GLY A 18 39.06 -1.70 -6.46
C GLY A 18 38.95 -3.00 -7.25
N GLY A 19 38.01 -3.12 -8.19
CA GLY A 19 37.81 -4.29 -9.06
C GLY A 19 37.23 -5.52 -8.39
N ARG A 20 36.58 -5.37 -7.22
CA ARG A 20 35.85 -6.47 -6.59
C ARG A 20 34.42 -6.50 -7.06
N ASN A 21 33.96 -7.67 -7.47
CA ASN A 21 32.54 -7.87 -7.79
C ASN A 21 31.70 -7.70 -6.52
N ILE A 22 30.67 -6.86 -6.62
CA ILE A 22 29.67 -6.64 -5.58
C ILE A 22 28.36 -7.26 -6.07
N VAL A 23 27.91 -8.26 -5.34
CA VAL A 23 26.63 -8.94 -5.58
C VAL A 23 25.73 -8.64 -4.38
N GLY A 24 24.53 -8.14 -4.65
CA GLY A 24 23.48 -7.99 -3.67
C GLY A 24 22.67 -9.28 -3.60
N ASP A 25 22.17 -9.58 -2.42
CA ASP A 25 21.25 -10.67 -2.19
C ASP A 25 19.95 -10.07 -1.63
N ILE A 26 18.82 -10.27 -2.30
CA ILE A 26 17.55 -9.65 -1.93
C ILE A 26 17.06 -10.15 -0.56
N GLU A 27 17.46 -11.34 -0.13
CA GLU A 27 17.15 -11.82 1.22
C GLU A 27 17.96 -11.11 2.29
N ARG A 28 19.19 -10.67 1.96
CA ARG A 28 20.04 -9.86 2.86
C ARG A 28 19.76 -8.38 2.76
N LEU A 29 19.31 -7.92 1.60
CA LEU A 29 18.89 -6.56 1.30
C LEU A 29 17.38 -6.53 1.01
N PRO A 30 16.54 -6.87 1.99
CA PRO A 30 15.14 -7.20 1.74
C PRO A 30 14.37 -6.06 1.08
N HIS A 31 14.81 -4.83 1.30
CA HIS A 31 14.23 -3.63 0.71
C HIS A 31 15.36 -2.70 0.32
N VAL A 32 15.27 -2.12 -0.87
CA VAL A 32 16.27 -1.19 -1.39
C VAL A 32 15.61 0.07 -1.94
N LEU A 33 16.15 1.22 -1.57
CA LEU A 33 15.81 2.52 -2.12
C LEU A 33 16.89 2.94 -3.12
N ILE A 34 16.47 3.27 -4.34
CA ILE A 34 17.35 3.65 -5.45
C ILE A 34 16.98 5.06 -5.89
N ALA A 35 17.90 6.02 -5.81
CA ALA A 35 17.60 7.39 -6.21
C ALA A 35 18.74 8.01 -7.03
N GLY A 36 18.37 8.92 -7.93
CA GLY A 36 19.31 9.67 -8.77
C GLY A 36 18.61 10.40 -9.91
N THR A 37 19.27 11.41 -10.45
CA THR A 37 18.73 12.22 -11.55
C THR A 37 18.58 11.43 -12.85
N THR A 38 17.83 11.97 -13.79
CA THR A 38 17.68 11.40 -15.14
C THR A 38 19.06 11.25 -15.81
N GLY A 39 19.30 10.09 -16.44
CA GLY A 39 20.58 9.78 -17.09
C GLY A 39 21.71 9.35 -16.13
N SER A 40 21.47 9.30 -14.82
CA SER A 40 22.48 8.88 -13.85
C SER A 40 22.77 7.37 -13.86
N GLY A 41 21.87 6.54 -14.40
CA GLY A 41 21.96 5.08 -14.44
C GLY A 41 20.94 4.33 -13.58
N LYS A 42 19.98 5.05 -12.95
CA LYS A 42 18.93 4.49 -12.08
C LYS A 42 18.13 3.39 -12.79
N SER A 43 17.54 3.70 -13.94
CA SER A 43 16.70 2.74 -14.69
C SER A 43 17.48 1.52 -15.17
N VAL A 44 18.72 1.71 -15.61
CA VAL A 44 19.61 0.61 -16.01
C VAL A 44 19.88 -0.32 -14.81
N CYS A 45 20.11 0.24 -13.63
CA CYS A 45 20.30 -0.55 -12.40
C CYS A 45 19.04 -1.32 -12.04
N THR A 46 17.85 -0.69 -12.04
CA THR A 46 16.58 -1.36 -11.77
C THR A 46 16.33 -2.51 -12.74
N ASN A 47 16.52 -2.28 -14.04
CA ASN A 47 16.41 -3.34 -15.05
C ASN A 47 17.44 -4.47 -14.84
N SER A 48 18.67 -4.14 -14.49
CA SER A 48 19.72 -5.13 -14.18
C SER A 48 19.34 -6.00 -12.97
N LEU A 49 18.70 -5.44 -11.93
CA LEU A 49 18.20 -6.20 -10.78
C LEU A 49 17.07 -7.15 -11.21
N ILE A 50 16.11 -6.68 -11.99
CA ILE A 50 15.00 -7.49 -12.50
C ILE A 50 15.55 -8.64 -13.35
N VAL A 51 16.40 -8.34 -14.34
CA VAL A 51 17.00 -9.33 -15.23
C VAL A 51 17.81 -10.35 -14.44
N SER A 52 18.57 -9.95 -13.43
CA SER A 52 19.32 -10.87 -12.57
C SER A 52 18.42 -11.88 -11.86
N LEU A 53 17.23 -11.47 -11.41
CA LEU A 53 16.25 -12.36 -10.82
C LEU A 53 15.62 -13.28 -11.87
N LEU A 54 15.27 -12.77 -13.05
CA LEU A 54 14.72 -13.58 -14.15
C LEU A 54 15.71 -14.67 -14.65
N TYR A 55 17.01 -14.43 -14.57
CA TYR A 55 18.03 -15.41 -14.93
C TYR A 55 18.18 -16.55 -13.91
N LYS A 56 17.75 -16.35 -12.67
CA LYS A 56 18.06 -17.25 -11.55
C LYS A 56 16.85 -17.90 -10.92
N SER A 57 15.66 -17.39 -11.18
CA SER A 57 14.44 -17.80 -10.49
C SER A 57 13.33 -18.12 -11.47
N THR A 58 12.59 -19.16 -11.16
CA THR A 58 11.35 -19.51 -11.85
C THR A 58 10.16 -18.71 -11.30
N PRO A 59 9.01 -18.69 -11.98
CA PRO A 59 7.79 -18.05 -11.46
C PRO A 59 7.29 -18.64 -10.13
N ASP A 60 7.65 -19.89 -9.83
CA ASP A 60 7.30 -20.57 -8.57
C ASP A 60 8.23 -20.13 -7.40
N GLU A 61 9.35 -19.50 -7.72
CA GLU A 61 10.31 -19.02 -6.73
C GLU A 61 10.20 -17.51 -6.51
N VAL A 62 9.95 -16.73 -7.59
CA VAL A 62 9.84 -15.27 -7.54
C VAL A 62 8.69 -14.78 -8.40
N ARG A 63 7.85 -13.95 -7.82
CA ARG A 63 6.76 -13.25 -8.50
C ARG A 63 6.94 -11.73 -8.35
N PHE A 64 6.55 -10.99 -9.39
CA PHE A 64 6.67 -9.54 -9.41
C PHE A 64 5.32 -8.82 -9.39
N ILE A 65 5.31 -7.68 -8.70
CA ILE A 65 4.39 -6.57 -8.92
C ILE A 65 5.24 -5.41 -9.41
N MET A 66 4.96 -4.91 -10.60
CA MET A 66 5.71 -3.82 -11.20
C MET A 66 4.83 -2.59 -11.33
N VAL A 67 5.35 -1.43 -10.92
CA VAL A 67 4.65 -0.14 -10.95
C VAL A 67 5.48 0.85 -11.76
N ASP A 68 4.93 1.28 -12.89
CA ASP A 68 5.54 2.23 -13.82
C ASP A 68 4.51 3.29 -14.26
N PRO A 69 4.36 4.38 -13.49
CA PRO A 69 3.40 5.44 -13.81
C PRO A 69 3.69 6.15 -15.14
N LYS A 70 4.92 6.06 -15.62
CA LYS A 70 5.36 6.72 -16.88
C LYS A 70 5.22 5.84 -18.11
N MET A 71 4.97 4.54 -17.96
CA MET A 71 4.84 3.54 -19.04
C MET A 71 6.08 3.44 -19.94
N VAL A 72 7.28 3.62 -19.40
CA VAL A 72 8.52 3.70 -20.18
C VAL A 72 9.48 2.56 -19.85
N GLU A 73 9.77 2.35 -18.56
CA GLU A 73 10.89 1.52 -18.14
C GLU A 73 10.51 0.05 -17.92
N LEU A 74 9.30 -0.21 -17.37
CA LEU A 74 8.87 -1.55 -16.99
C LEU A 74 7.82 -2.16 -17.93
N ALA A 75 7.30 -1.37 -18.86
CA ALA A 75 6.33 -1.84 -19.86
C ALA A 75 6.78 -3.07 -20.67
N PRO A 76 8.07 -3.25 -21.05
CA PRO A 76 8.56 -4.43 -21.78
C PRO A 76 8.30 -5.75 -21.04
N TYR A 77 8.26 -5.75 -19.72
CA TYR A 77 8.04 -6.95 -18.90
C TYR A 77 6.60 -7.46 -18.91
N ASN A 78 5.62 -6.72 -19.45
CA ASN A 78 4.26 -7.22 -19.57
C ASN A 78 4.23 -8.56 -20.32
N GLY A 79 3.52 -9.54 -19.75
CA GLY A 79 3.37 -10.87 -20.33
C GLY A 79 4.43 -11.89 -19.91
N ILE A 80 5.38 -11.56 -19.02
CA ILE A 80 6.25 -12.59 -18.43
C ILE A 80 5.49 -13.40 -17.37
N PRO A 81 5.74 -14.71 -17.25
CA PRO A 81 5.03 -15.57 -16.29
C PRO A 81 5.30 -15.22 -14.82
N HIS A 82 6.34 -14.45 -14.53
CA HIS A 82 6.67 -13.99 -13.18
C HIS A 82 5.75 -12.87 -12.68
N LEU A 83 5.00 -12.18 -13.53
CA LEU A 83 4.08 -11.12 -13.09
C LEU A 83 2.84 -11.71 -12.41
N LEU A 84 2.49 -11.17 -11.23
CA LEU A 84 1.22 -11.45 -10.55
C LEU A 84 0.05 -10.74 -11.22
N ILE A 85 0.28 -9.51 -11.68
CA ILE A 85 -0.69 -8.64 -12.35
C ILE A 85 0.02 -7.91 -13.50
N PRO A 86 -0.69 -7.38 -14.49
CA PRO A 86 -0.09 -6.49 -15.48
C PRO A 86 0.66 -5.33 -14.83
N VAL A 87 1.67 -4.78 -15.50
CA VAL A 87 2.41 -3.62 -14.98
C VAL A 87 1.42 -2.49 -14.66
N VAL A 88 1.44 -2.03 -13.42
CA VAL A 88 0.51 -1.03 -12.90
C VAL A 88 0.98 0.36 -13.32
N THR A 89 0.14 1.09 -14.04
CA THR A 89 0.46 2.42 -14.56
C THR A 89 -0.30 3.54 -13.85
N ASP A 90 -1.45 3.22 -13.25
CA ASP A 90 -2.25 4.17 -12.48
C ASP A 90 -1.75 4.27 -11.04
N PRO A 91 -1.42 5.49 -10.53
CA PRO A 91 -0.94 5.67 -9.17
C PRO A 91 -1.91 5.23 -8.07
N LYS A 92 -3.23 5.32 -8.29
CA LYS A 92 -4.21 4.83 -7.32
C LYS A 92 -4.22 3.31 -7.27
N LYS A 93 -4.17 2.64 -8.44
CA LYS A 93 -4.02 1.18 -8.51
C LYS A 93 -2.71 0.72 -7.88
N ALA A 94 -1.64 1.50 -8.03
CA ALA A 94 -0.35 1.23 -7.38
C ALA A 94 -0.44 1.25 -5.85
N ALA A 95 -1.16 2.21 -5.27
CA ALA A 95 -1.44 2.22 -3.83
C ALA A 95 -2.23 0.98 -3.40
N GLY A 96 -3.22 0.56 -4.18
CA GLY A 96 -3.96 -0.70 -3.96
C GLY A 96 -3.05 -1.94 -4.04
N ALA A 97 -2.12 -1.99 -5.01
CA ALA A 97 -1.16 -3.08 -5.13
C ALA A 97 -0.20 -3.16 -3.93
N LEU A 98 0.22 -2.02 -3.38
CA LEU A 98 0.99 -1.97 -2.14
C LEU A 98 0.17 -2.46 -0.92
N GLN A 99 -1.09 -2.10 -0.82
CA GLN A 99 -2.00 -2.61 0.22
C GLN A 99 -2.19 -4.13 0.09
N TRP A 100 -2.33 -4.64 -1.13
CA TRP A 100 -2.37 -6.08 -1.37
C TRP A 100 -1.08 -6.76 -0.88
N ALA A 101 0.10 -6.19 -1.15
CA ALA A 101 1.36 -6.75 -0.66
C ALA A 101 1.40 -6.83 0.89
N VAL A 102 0.84 -5.85 1.59
CA VAL A 102 0.65 -5.90 3.05
C VAL A 102 -0.31 -7.02 3.45
N PHE A 103 -1.45 -7.15 2.75
CA PHE A 103 -2.42 -8.22 3.01
C PHE A 103 -1.80 -9.61 2.82
N GLU A 104 -1.11 -9.84 1.70
CA GLU A 104 -0.42 -11.10 1.42
C GLU A 104 0.63 -11.43 2.49
N MET A 105 1.42 -10.44 2.88
CA MET A 105 2.37 -10.57 3.98
C MET A 105 1.69 -11.05 5.28
N MET A 106 0.57 -10.44 5.66
CA MET A 106 -0.17 -10.84 6.87
C MET A 106 -0.81 -12.22 6.75
N LYS A 107 -1.32 -12.56 5.56
CA LYS A 107 -1.83 -13.91 5.26
C LYS A 107 -0.72 -14.95 5.46
N ARG A 108 0.48 -14.70 4.95
CA ARG A 108 1.64 -15.60 5.13
C ARG A 108 2.01 -15.78 6.59
N TYR A 109 2.02 -14.71 7.38
CA TYR A 109 2.27 -14.84 8.82
C TYR A 109 1.25 -15.72 9.53
N LYS A 110 -0.03 -15.63 9.15
CA LYS A 110 -1.07 -16.52 9.68
C LYS A 110 -0.77 -17.99 9.30
N THR A 111 -0.48 -18.25 8.03
CA THR A 111 -0.10 -19.59 7.55
C THR A 111 1.14 -20.12 8.27
N PHE A 112 2.17 -19.29 8.47
CA PHE A 112 3.37 -19.69 9.20
C PHE A 112 3.06 -20.06 10.65
N SER A 113 2.21 -19.29 11.31
CA SER A 113 1.77 -19.58 12.68
C SER A 113 1.02 -20.93 12.78
N GLU A 114 0.14 -21.22 11.83
CA GLU A 114 -0.62 -22.47 11.76
C GLU A 114 0.30 -23.70 11.60
N HIS A 115 1.45 -23.54 10.92
CA HIS A 115 2.43 -24.60 10.68
C HIS A 115 3.65 -24.58 11.61
N GLY A 116 3.66 -23.68 12.60
CA GLY A 116 4.73 -23.60 13.61
C GLY A 116 6.08 -23.12 13.06
N VAL A 117 6.10 -22.43 11.92
CA VAL A 117 7.30 -21.87 11.29
C VAL A 117 7.32 -20.34 11.40
N LYS A 118 8.49 -19.72 11.19
CA LYS A 118 8.63 -18.26 11.39
C LYS A 118 8.91 -17.48 10.11
N LYS A 119 9.33 -18.14 9.04
CA LYS A 119 9.75 -17.49 7.80
C LYS A 119 9.49 -18.36 6.58
N LEU A 120 9.48 -17.72 5.41
CA LEU A 120 9.19 -18.35 4.11
C LEU A 120 10.09 -19.57 3.81
N GLU A 121 11.40 -19.45 4.06
CA GLU A 121 12.32 -20.58 3.83
C GLU A 121 11.94 -21.83 4.64
N GLU A 122 11.55 -21.65 5.91
CA GLU A 122 11.16 -22.76 6.78
C GLU A 122 9.86 -23.39 6.29
N TYR A 123 8.89 -22.54 5.90
CA TYR A 123 7.62 -22.97 5.32
C TYR A 123 7.84 -23.75 4.02
N ASN A 124 8.64 -23.21 3.08
CA ASN A 124 8.92 -23.87 1.82
C ASN A 124 9.69 -25.19 1.97
N LYS A 125 10.56 -25.31 3.00
CA LYS A 125 11.18 -26.60 3.34
C LYS A 125 10.16 -27.62 3.82
N LEU A 126 9.19 -27.17 4.64
CA LEU A 126 8.09 -28.02 5.11
C LEU A 126 7.18 -28.43 3.94
N ALA A 127 6.81 -27.48 3.08
CA ALA A 127 5.96 -27.73 1.92
C ALA A 127 6.61 -28.72 0.93
N LYS A 128 7.90 -28.62 0.67
CA LYS A 128 8.64 -29.58 -0.17
C LYS A 128 8.71 -30.99 0.42
N ALA A 129 8.54 -31.14 1.73
CA ALA A 129 8.52 -32.43 2.44
C ALA A 129 7.10 -33.00 2.63
N SER A 130 6.05 -32.27 2.26
CA SER A 130 4.64 -32.63 2.40
C SER A 130 3.97 -32.67 1.03
N GLU A 131 3.08 -33.62 0.82
CA GLU A 131 2.26 -33.69 -0.41
C GLU A 131 1.05 -32.76 -0.38
N ASP A 132 0.67 -32.28 0.82
CA ASP A 132 -0.52 -31.44 1.04
C ASP A 132 -0.27 -29.94 1.02
N LEU A 133 1.01 -29.51 0.95
CA LEU A 133 1.38 -28.11 1.03
C LEU A 133 2.07 -27.63 -0.26
N GLU A 134 1.64 -26.49 -0.74
CA GLU A 134 2.28 -25.81 -1.87
C GLU A 134 3.36 -24.83 -1.38
N THR A 135 4.45 -24.74 -2.14
CA THR A 135 5.50 -23.72 -1.88
C THR A 135 4.99 -22.34 -2.24
N LEU A 136 5.43 -21.34 -1.49
CA LEU A 136 5.10 -19.92 -1.74
C LEU A 136 6.29 -19.21 -2.38
N PRO A 137 6.09 -18.46 -3.49
CA PRO A 137 7.14 -17.65 -4.10
C PRO A 137 7.47 -16.43 -3.24
N SER A 138 8.69 -15.91 -3.35
CA SER A 138 8.99 -14.55 -2.92
C SER A 138 8.26 -13.54 -3.81
N VAL A 139 7.75 -12.46 -3.23
CA VAL A 139 7.10 -11.38 -3.96
C VAL A 139 8.00 -10.14 -3.97
N VAL A 140 8.35 -9.67 -5.16
CA VAL A 140 9.17 -8.46 -5.33
C VAL A 140 8.31 -7.35 -5.93
N VAL A 141 8.09 -6.30 -5.14
CA VAL A 141 7.38 -5.10 -5.60
C VAL A 141 8.43 -4.11 -6.11
N VAL A 142 8.36 -3.78 -7.39
CA VAL A 142 9.26 -2.83 -8.07
C VAL A 142 8.50 -1.56 -8.39
N ILE A 143 8.98 -0.41 -7.91
CA ILE A 143 8.42 0.91 -8.20
C ILE A 143 9.47 1.73 -8.93
N ASP A 144 9.22 2.13 -10.17
CA ASP A 144 10.18 2.92 -10.95
C ASP A 144 10.21 4.40 -10.54
N GLU A 145 9.06 4.98 -10.18
CA GLU A 145 8.99 6.38 -9.76
C GLU A 145 8.07 6.56 -8.55
N LEU A 146 8.65 6.58 -7.37
CA LEU A 146 7.90 6.78 -6.12
C LEU A 146 7.25 8.17 -6.06
N ALA A 147 7.89 9.21 -6.60
CA ALA A 147 7.38 10.57 -6.53
C ALA A 147 5.98 10.72 -7.12
N ASP A 148 5.69 10.00 -8.21
CA ASP A 148 4.39 10.09 -8.87
C ASP A 148 3.27 9.42 -8.03
N LEU A 149 3.60 8.42 -7.24
CA LEU A 149 2.68 7.81 -6.27
C LEU A 149 2.43 8.73 -5.07
N MET A 150 3.50 9.36 -4.55
CA MET A 150 3.42 10.26 -3.41
C MET A 150 2.59 11.53 -3.71
N LEU A 151 2.53 11.97 -4.96
CA LEU A 151 1.67 13.08 -5.37
C LEU A 151 0.17 12.77 -5.27
N VAL A 152 -0.21 11.50 -5.42
CA VAL A 152 -1.62 11.09 -5.52
C VAL A 152 -2.13 10.46 -4.23
N ALA A 153 -1.33 9.63 -3.57
CA ALA A 153 -1.75 8.81 -2.44
C ALA A 153 -0.63 8.68 -1.38
N ALA A 154 -0.01 9.80 -0.99
CA ALA A 154 1.18 9.84 -0.13
C ALA A 154 1.03 9.01 1.15
N LYS A 155 -0.07 9.20 1.88
CA LYS A 155 -0.28 8.55 3.18
C LYS A 155 -0.38 7.03 3.06
N GLU A 156 -1.18 6.54 2.12
CA GLU A 156 -1.40 5.11 1.92
C GLU A 156 -0.15 4.41 1.39
N VAL A 157 0.56 5.07 0.48
CA VAL A 157 1.81 4.58 -0.09
C VAL A 157 2.89 4.51 0.98
N GLU A 158 3.10 5.57 1.76
CA GLU A 158 4.05 5.59 2.86
C GLU A 158 3.74 4.52 3.91
N GLU A 159 2.48 4.43 4.36
CA GLU A 159 2.06 3.43 5.36
C GLU A 159 2.31 2.01 4.88
N SER A 160 1.92 1.70 3.65
CA SER A 160 2.10 0.36 3.06
C SER A 160 3.58 0.00 2.88
N ILE A 161 4.38 0.92 2.36
CA ILE A 161 5.83 0.75 2.22
C ILE A 161 6.48 0.50 3.58
N CYS A 162 6.17 1.32 4.58
CA CYS A 162 6.73 1.17 5.93
C CYS A 162 6.33 -0.17 6.56
N ARG A 163 5.09 -0.61 6.41
CA ARG A 163 4.63 -1.90 6.92
C ARG A 163 5.35 -3.07 6.28
N VAL A 164 5.44 -3.09 4.95
CA VAL A 164 6.20 -4.14 4.25
C VAL A 164 7.68 -4.08 4.63
N ALA A 165 8.28 -2.88 4.72
CA ALA A 165 9.68 -2.74 5.07
C ALA A 165 10.01 -3.24 6.50
N GLN A 166 9.07 -3.13 7.44
CA GLN A 166 9.24 -3.62 8.81
C GLN A 166 9.12 -5.14 8.92
N MET A 167 8.23 -5.75 8.16
CA MET A 167 7.82 -7.14 8.38
C MET A 167 8.03 -8.04 7.15
N GLY A 168 8.20 -7.50 5.95
CA GLY A 168 8.19 -8.25 4.70
C GLY A 168 9.28 -9.31 4.58
N ARG A 169 10.47 -9.08 5.17
CA ARG A 169 11.62 -9.98 5.04
C ARG A 169 11.30 -11.44 5.36
N ALA A 170 10.71 -11.70 6.51
CA ALA A 170 10.39 -13.07 6.92
C ALA A 170 9.27 -13.70 6.10
N ALA A 171 8.35 -12.88 5.59
CA ALA A 171 7.26 -13.31 4.72
C ALA A 171 7.68 -13.48 3.24
N GLY A 172 8.92 -13.14 2.87
CA GLY A 172 9.39 -13.15 1.48
C GLY A 172 8.74 -12.08 0.62
N VAL A 173 8.43 -10.90 1.19
CA VAL A 173 7.91 -9.74 0.45
C VAL A 173 8.97 -8.64 0.44
N HIS A 174 9.42 -8.25 -0.74
CA HIS A 174 10.56 -7.36 -0.94
C HIS A 174 10.17 -6.11 -1.72
N LEU A 175 10.86 -4.99 -1.45
CA LEU A 175 10.62 -3.70 -2.11
C LEU A 175 11.89 -3.25 -2.85
N VAL A 176 11.74 -2.94 -4.12
CA VAL A 176 12.71 -2.19 -4.93
C VAL A 176 12.07 -0.87 -5.31
N ILE A 177 12.43 0.19 -4.61
CA ILE A 177 11.78 1.50 -4.76
C ILE A 177 12.76 2.46 -5.41
N ALA A 178 12.38 2.99 -6.57
CA ALA A 178 13.20 3.94 -7.30
C ALA A 178 12.52 5.31 -7.40
N THR A 179 13.31 6.38 -7.48
CA THR A 179 12.83 7.75 -7.73
C THR A 179 13.90 8.60 -8.40
N GLN A 180 13.46 9.49 -9.29
CA GLN A 180 14.29 10.53 -9.89
C GLN A 180 14.20 11.87 -9.12
N ARG A 181 13.31 11.97 -8.13
CA ARG A 181 13.09 13.16 -7.29
C ARG A 181 13.46 12.86 -5.84
N PRO A 182 14.74 12.98 -5.47
CA PRO A 182 15.20 12.72 -4.11
C PRO A 182 14.93 13.92 -3.19
N SER A 183 13.65 14.24 -2.96
CA SER A 183 13.19 15.28 -2.05
C SER A 183 12.64 14.69 -0.75
N ALA A 184 12.57 15.49 0.31
CA ALA A 184 12.18 15.01 1.64
C ALA A 184 10.68 14.65 1.76
N ASP A 185 9.84 15.15 0.87
CA ASP A 185 8.44 14.81 0.72
C ASP A 185 8.22 13.48 -0.01
N VAL A 186 9.19 13.03 -0.80
CA VAL A 186 9.18 11.74 -1.49
C VAL A 186 9.90 10.68 -0.66
N ILE A 187 11.12 10.94 -0.20
CA ILE A 187 11.92 10.04 0.64
C ILE A 187 11.80 10.51 2.09
N THR A 188 10.74 10.06 2.75
CA THR A 188 10.42 10.52 4.10
C THR A 188 11.34 9.91 5.17
N GLY A 189 11.37 10.53 6.34
CA GLY A 189 12.12 10.00 7.48
C GLY A 189 11.66 8.62 7.92
N LEU A 190 10.35 8.32 7.82
CA LEU A 190 9.77 7.02 8.15
C LEU A 190 10.23 5.93 7.17
N MET A 191 10.22 6.22 5.87
CA MET A 191 10.73 5.28 4.86
C MET A 191 12.22 5.00 5.08
N LYS A 192 13.04 6.04 5.34
CA LYS A 192 14.47 5.88 5.60
C LYS A 192 14.79 5.05 6.83
N ALA A 193 13.98 5.16 7.87
CA ALA A 193 14.13 4.36 9.09
C ALA A 193 13.87 2.86 8.84
N ASN A 194 13.00 2.53 7.89
CA ASN A 194 12.58 1.16 7.61
C ASN A 194 13.28 0.54 6.39
N ILE A 195 13.84 1.34 5.47
CA ILE A 195 14.59 0.90 4.30
C ILE A 195 16.06 1.32 4.45
N PRO A 196 16.87 0.54 5.14
CA PRO A 196 18.26 0.90 5.45
C PRO A 196 19.21 0.70 4.28
N SER A 197 18.88 -0.15 3.30
CA SER A 197 19.72 -0.39 2.12
C SER A 197 19.40 0.63 1.04
N ARG A 198 20.42 1.39 0.61
CA ARG A 198 20.22 2.52 -0.29
C ARG A 198 21.27 2.56 -1.39
N ILE A 199 20.84 2.97 -2.57
CA ILE A 199 21.70 3.22 -3.73
C ILE A 199 21.46 4.65 -4.19
N ALA A 200 22.50 5.47 -4.17
CA ALA A 200 22.43 6.83 -4.71
C ALA A 200 23.29 6.91 -5.97
N PHE A 201 22.66 7.22 -7.07
CA PHE A 201 23.31 7.66 -8.31
C PHE A 201 23.63 9.14 -8.23
N ALA A 202 24.22 9.70 -9.30
CA ALA A 202 24.51 11.11 -9.38
C ALA A 202 23.25 11.97 -9.13
N VAL A 203 23.41 12.99 -8.29
CA VAL A 203 22.37 13.96 -7.92
C VAL A 203 22.88 15.40 -8.10
N ALA A 204 21.97 16.38 -8.16
CA ALA A 204 22.32 17.76 -8.45
C ALA A 204 22.97 18.47 -7.26
N SER A 205 22.71 18.06 -6.02
CA SER A 205 23.15 18.77 -4.83
C SER A 205 23.55 17.84 -3.67
N SER A 206 24.39 18.37 -2.76
CA SER A 206 24.71 17.68 -1.51
C SER A 206 23.53 17.50 -0.57
N LEU A 207 22.48 18.32 -0.72
CA LEU A 207 21.22 18.16 0.02
C LEU A 207 20.50 16.88 -0.42
N GLU A 208 20.37 16.67 -1.73
CA GLU A 208 19.77 15.45 -2.27
C GLU A 208 20.55 14.20 -1.86
N SER A 209 21.89 14.26 -1.89
CA SER A 209 22.74 13.17 -1.38
C SER A 209 22.42 12.84 0.09
N ARG A 210 22.25 13.85 0.95
CA ARG A 210 21.86 13.65 2.35
C ARG A 210 20.43 13.10 2.51
N ILE A 211 19.51 13.52 1.66
CA ILE A 211 18.15 12.96 1.68
C ILE A 211 18.18 11.46 1.43
N ILE A 212 19.01 10.98 0.49
CA ILE A 212 19.09 9.57 0.16
C ILE A 212 19.93 8.80 1.19
N LEU A 213 21.16 9.24 1.44
CA LEU A 213 22.19 8.46 2.14
C LEU A 213 22.46 8.91 3.59
N ASP A 214 21.84 10.00 4.05
CA ASP A 214 22.22 10.73 5.27
C ASP A 214 23.68 11.26 5.26
N ASN A 215 24.35 11.16 4.11
CA ASN A 215 25.72 11.59 3.84
C ASN A 215 25.83 12.35 2.53
N THR A 216 26.85 13.18 2.39
CA THR A 216 27.22 13.81 1.12
C THR A 216 28.08 12.89 0.27
N GLY A 217 28.18 13.17 -1.04
CA GLY A 217 29.07 12.46 -1.95
C GLY A 217 28.43 12.04 -3.27
N ALA A 218 27.12 11.82 -3.31
CA ALA A 218 26.41 11.45 -4.56
C ALA A 218 26.41 12.61 -5.59
N GLU A 219 26.54 13.86 -5.13
CA GLU A 219 26.71 15.03 -6.00
C GLU A 219 28.07 15.06 -6.74
N LYS A 220 29.02 14.20 -6.35
CA LYS A 220 30.36 14.09 -6.97
C LYS A 220 30.48 12.92 -7.93
N LEU A 221 29.42 12.15 -8.11
CA LEU A 221 29.39 11.02 -9.02
C LEU A 221 29.32 11.51 -10.46
N VAL A 222 29.91 10.73 -11.36
CA VAL A 222 30.02 11.12 -12.79
C VAL A 222 28.82 10.71 -13.64
N GLY A 223 27.84 9.98 -13.06
CA GLY A 223 26.68 9.44 -13.80
C GLY A 223 26.98 8.14 -14.54
N LYS A 224 26.11 7.72 -15.46
CA LYS A 224 26.26 6.50 -16.27
C LYS A 224 26.53 5.22 -15.46
N GLY A 225 25.83 5.07 -14.34
CA GLY A 225 25.97 3.90 -13.47
C GLY A 225 26.97 4.05 -12.33
N ASP A 226 27.64 5.18 -12.19
CA ASP A 226 28.47 5.51 -11.03
C ASP A 226 27.56 5.79 -9.83
N MET A 227 27.68 5.03 -8.75
CA MET A 227 26.78 5.08 -7.62
C MET A 227 27.50 4.93 -6.27
N LEU A 228 26.83 5.38 -5.22
CA LEU A 228 27.15 5.06 -3.83
C LEU A 228 26.18 3.99 -3.33
N TYR A 229 26.72 2.85 -2.96
CA TYR A 229 25.98 1.72 -2.43
C TYR A 229 26.14 1.66 -0.90
N ALA A 230 25.06 1.74 -0.19
CA ALA A 230 24.97 1.70 1.28
C ALA A 230 24.08 0.52 1.72
N PRO A 231 24.62 -0.71 1.81
CA PRO A 231 23.84 -1.84 2.29
C PRO A 231 23.65 -1.79 3.80
N LEU A 232 22.62 -2.48 4.27
CA LEU A 232 22.36 -2.67 5.70
C LEU A 232 23.60 -3.22 6.42
N GLY A 233 23.98 -2.59 7.55
CA GLY A 233 25.07 -3.04 8.41
C GLY A 233 26.46 -2.54 8.00
N GLN A 234 26.61 -1.77 6.92
CA GLN A 234 27.85 -1.10 6.57
C GLN A 234 27.81 0.39 6.95
N GLY A 235 28.78 0.85 7.73
CA GLY A 235 28.78 2.20 8.28
C GLY A 235 29.07 3.32 7.27
N LYS A 236 29.64 3.00 6.10
CA LYS A 236 29.95 3.98 5.05
C LYS A 236 29.54 3.45 3.68
N PRO A 237 28.94 4.30 2.81
CA PRO A 237 28.68 3.93 1.43
C PRO A 237 29.95 3.55 0.66
N VAL A 238 29.83 2.55 -0.19
CA VAL A 238 30.89 2.11 -1.09
C VAL A 238 30.60 2.64 -2.49
N ARG A 239 31.60 3.22 -3.15
CA ARG A 239 31.44 3.66 -4.54
C ARG A 239 31.56 2.47 -5.47
N VAL A 240 30.56 2.30 -6.33
CA VAL A 240 30.41 1.14 -7.22
C VAL A 240 30.02 1.63 -8.60
N GLN A 241 30.57 0.97 -9.63
CA GLN A 241 30.09 1.11 -11.00
C GLN A 241 29.04 0.05 -11.26
N GLY A 242 27.79 0.48 -11.59
CA GLY A 242 26.69 -0.42 -11.98
C GLY A 242 26.96 -1.11 -13.30
N CYS A 243 26.39 -2.30 -13.48
CA CYS A 243 26.41 -2.98 -14.77
C CYS A 243 25.54 -2.21 -15.77
N PHE A 244 25.90 -2.30 -17.05
CA PHE A 244 25.09 -1.83 -18.15
C PHE A 244 24.33 -3.02 -18.76
N ILE A 245 23.09 -2.81 -19.08
CA ILE A 245 22.27 -3.71 -19.89
C ILE A 245 21.56 -2.86 -20.93
N SER A 246 21.60 -3.28 -22.19
CA SER A 246 20.95 -2.55 -23.26
C SER A 246 19.45 -2.90 -23.37
N PRO A 247 18.62 -2.04 -23.98
CA PRO A 247 17.22 -2.35 -24.25
C PRO A 247 17.04 -3.63 -25.05
N GLU A 248 17.91 -3.90 -26.02
CA GLU A 248 17.88 -5.08 -26.86
C GLU A 248 18.17 -6.36 -26.06
N GLU A 249 19.10 -6.30 -25.10
CA GLU A 249 19.40 -7.42 -24.20
C GLU A 249 18.20 -7.68 -23.25
N ILE A 250 17.55 -6.63 -22.75
CA ILE A 250 16.33 -6.77 -21.94
C ILE A 250 15.24 -7.45 -22.76
N GLU A 251 15.01 -7.01 -23.99
CA GLU A 251 13.99 -7.58 -24.88
C GLU A 251 14.26 -9.06 -25.16
N GLN A 252 15.52 -9.45 -25.44
CA GLN A 252 15.90 -10.85 -25.65
C GLN A 252 15.60 -11.72 -24.42
N VAL A 253 15.92 -11.23 -23.22
CA VAL A 253 15.63 -11.94 -21.97
C VAL A 253 14.12 -12.06 -21.77
N VAL A 254 13.37 -10.99 -21.96
CA VAL A 254 11.91 -10.98 -21.84
C VAL A 254 11.26 -11.96 -22.81
N GLN A 255 11.70 -11.98 -24.09
CA GLN A 255 11.20 -12.93 -25.09
C GLN A 255 11.50 -14.38 -24.70
N PHE A 256 12.72 -14.67 -24.23
CA PHE A 256 13.08 -16.00 -23.74
C PHE A 256 12.20 -16.45 -22.57
N VAL A 257 12.00 -15.57 -21.59
CA VAL A 257 11.17 -15.86 -20.42
C VAL A 257 9.69 -16.07 -20.82
N LYS A 258 9.16 -15.32 -21.77
CA LYS A 258 7.80 -15.51 -22.32
C LYS A 258 7.63 -16.84 -23.05
N GLN A 259 8.67 -17.38 -23.65
CA GLN A 259 8.62 -18.71 -24.29
C GLN A 259 8.59 -19.86 -23.28
N SER A 260 9.06 -19.63 -22.04
CA SER A 260 9.07 -20.64 -20.98
C SER A 260 7.72 -20.84 -20.28
N GLY A 261 6.74 -19.94 -20.50
CA GLY A 261 5.39 -20.05 -19.93
C GLY A 261 4.54 -18.82 -20.23
N GLU A 262 3.23 -19.01 -20.25
CA GLU A 262 2.28 -17.91 -20.39
C GLU A 262 2.13 -17.14 -19.07
N ALA A 263 1.81 -15.86 -19.17
CA ALA A 263 1.52 -15.05 -18.00
C ALA A 263 0.13 -15.43 -17.44
N HIS A 264 0.11 -16.03 -16.27
CA HIS A 264 -1.12 -16.26 -15.52
C HIS A 264 -1.28 -15.17 -14.46
N TYR A 265 -2.04 -14.13 -14.83
CA TYR A 265 -2.37 -13.06 -13.90
C TYR A 265 -3.35 -13.54 -12.84
N ASP A 266 -3.11 -13.13 -11.62
CA ASP A 266 -3.95 -13.48 -10.48
C ASP A 266 -5.17 -12.55 -10.41
N ASN A 267 -6.33 -13.08 -10.80
CA ASN A 267 -7.59 -12.32 -10.81
C ASN A 267 -8.05 -11.94 -9.39
N GLU A 268 -7.67 -12.69 -8.35
CA GLU A 268 -7.99 -12.31 -6.96
C GLU A 268 -7.21 -11.07 -6.55
N VAL A 269 -5.94 -10.97 -6.97
CA VAL A 269 -5.11 -9.77 -6.74
C VAL A 269 -5.72 -8.56 -7.43
N ILE A 270 -6.11 -8.70 -8.69
CA ILE A 270 -6.73 -7.62 -9.48
C ILE A 270 -8.04 -7.18 -8.82
N ALA A 271 -8.92 -8.13 -8.46
CA ALA A 271 -10.20 -7.84 -7.82
C ALA A 271 -10.02 -7.11 -6.48
N LYS A 272 -9.09 -7.53 -5.62
CA LYS A 272 -8.78 -6.86 -4.34
C LYS A 272 -8.25 -5.45 -4.52
N ILE A 273 -7.43 -5.22 -5.54
CA ILE A 273 -6.95 -3.86 -5.87
C ILE A 273 -8.12 -2.98 -6.30
N GLU A 274 -9.04 -3.49 -7.12
CA GLU A 274 -10.21 -2.75 -7.58
C GLU A 274 -11.23 -2.49 -6.45
N GLU A 275 -11.46 -3.46 -5.57
CA GLU A 275 -12.28 -3.32 -4.37
C GLU A 275 -11.75 -2.21 -3.46
N SER A 276 -10.45 -2.19 -3.18
CA SER A 276 -9.80 -1.15 -2.38
C SER A 276 -9.95 0.26 -2.97
N LEU A 277 -10.06 0.38 -4.29
CA LEU A 277 -10.32 1.64 -4.98
C LEU A 277 -11.78 2.07 -4.87
N GLN A 278 -12.72 1.12 -5.04
CA GLN A 278 -14.16 1.40 -4.94
C GLN A 278 -14.57 1.81 -3.53
N GLU A 279 -14.01 1.17 -2.50
CA GLU A 279 -14.24 1.57 -1.11
C GLU A 279 -13.77 3.01 -0.85
N LYS A 280 -12.64 3.42 -1.44
CA LYS A 280 -12.13 4.79 -1.34
C LYS A 280 -12.94 5.80 -2.14
N GLU A 281 -13.45 5.44 -3.31
CA GLU A 281 -14.33 6.31 -4.11
C GLU A 281 -15.70 6.50 -3.44
N LYS A 282 -16.22 5.46 -2.79
CA LYS A 282 -17.43 5.55 -1.95
C LYS A 282 -17.14 6.38 -0.69
N GLY A 283 -15.96 6.24 -0.06
CA GLY A 283 -15.53 7.06 1.08
C GLY A 283 -15.11 8.49 0.71
N GLY A 284 -14.69 8.75 -0.52
CA GLY A 284 -14.22 10.08 -0.98
C GLY A 284 -15.30 11.00 -1.54
N LYS A 285 -16.47 10.47 -1.95
CA LYS A 285 -17.65 11.28 -2.34
C LYS A 285 -18.52 11.71 -1.17
N GLY A 286 -18.15 11.34 0.04
CA GLY A 286 -18.84 11.66 1.28
C GLY A 286 -17.87 12.15 2.35
N ALA A 287 -17.32 13.35 2.21
CA ALA A 287 -17.08 14.20 3.37
C ALA A 287 -18.43 14.76 3.88
N GLY A 288 -19.48 13.98 3.70
CA GLY A 288 -20.83 14.06 4.22
C GLY A 288 -21.26 12.61 4.46
N ALA A 289 -21.05 12.11 5.68
CA ALA A 289 -21.71 10.98 6.31
C ALA A 289 -22.20 9.85 5.36
N ALA A 290 -21.32 8.90 5.00
CA ALA A 290 -21.75 7.54 4.78
C ALA A 290 -21.68 6.82 6.12
N ALA A 291 -22.82 6.50 6.69
CA ALA A 291 -22.96 5.57 7.78
C ALA A 291 -22.37 4.21 7.38
N PRO A 292 -21.62 3.52 8.26
CA PRO A 292 -21.35 2.12 8.06
C PRO A 292 -22.68 1.38 8.03
N GLU A 293 -22.83 0.44 7.09
CA GLU A 293 -24.00 -0.42 6.98
C GLU A 293 -24.38 -0.95 8.37
N ALA A 294 -25.63 -0.72 8.72
CA ALA A 294 -26.24 -1.16 9.96
C ALA A 294 -26.21 -2.69 10.01
N GLY A 295 -25.34 -3.25 10.82
CA GLY A 295 -25.65 -4.53 11.44
C GLY A 295 -26.89 -4.31 12.31
N GLU A 296 -27.86 -5.20 12.24
CA GLU A 296 -29.18 -5.17 12.90
C GLU A 296 -29.12 -5.20 14.46
N GLU A 297 -28.00 -4.87 15.08
CA GLU A 297 -27.90 -4.77 16.54
C GLU A 297 -27.95 -3.31 16.98
N GLU A 298 -28.99 -3.00 17.72
CA GLU A 298 -29.18 -1.73 18.43
C GLU A 298 -28.01 -1.47 19.38
N ASP A 299 -27.35 -0.31 19.24
CA ASP A 299 -26.26 0.05 20.16
C ASP A 299 -26.85 0.32 21.56
N GLU A 300 -26.38 -0.42 22.57
CA GLU A 300 -26.82 -0.30 23.98
C GLU A 300 -26.78 1.14 24.52
N LEU A 301 -26.01 2.03 23.91
CA LEU A 301 -25.89 3.44 24.28
C LEU A 301 -26.85 4.36 23.52
N LEU A 302 -27.69 3.83 22.64
CA LEU A 302 -28.64 4.64 21.87
C LEU A 302 -29.62 5.42 22.77
N PRO A 303 -30.22 4.82 23.80
CA PRO A 303 -31.09 5.58 24.71
C PRO A 303 -30.37 6.73 25.43
N ALA A 304 -29.16 6.50 25.91
CA ALA A 304 -28.35 7.52 26.56
C ALA A 304 -27.93 8.64 25.60
N ALA A 305 -27.64 8.30 24.33
CA ALA A 305 -27.32 9.27 23.30
C ALA A 305 -28.53 10.16 22.94
N VAL A 306 -29.75 9.58 22.88
CA VAL A 306 -30.98 10.33 22.66
C VAL A 306 -31.27 11.29 23.82
N GLU A 307 -31.08 10.87 25.07
CA GLU A 307 -31.27 11.77 26.21
C GLU A 307 -30.33 12.97 26.18
N VAL A 308 -29.04 12.75 25.81
CA VAL A 308 -28.08 13.85 25.64
C VAL A 308 -28.49 14.82 24.54
N VAL A 309 -29.05 14.32 23.42
CA VAL A 309 -29.55 15.15 22.32
C VAL A 309 -30.80 15.93 22.73
N LEU A 310 -31.71 15.30 23.47
CA LEU A 310 -32.91 15.95 24.02
C LEU A 310 -32.58 17.06 25.05
N GLU A 311 -31.52 16.87 25.85
CA GLU A 311 -31.05 17.91 26.80
C GLU A 311 -30.41 19.10 26.11
N THR A 312 -29.65 18.85 25.02
CA THR A 312 -28.88 19.91 24.35
C THR A 312 -29.60 20.56 23.20
N GLY A 313 -30.72 19.99 22.75
CA GLY A 313 -31.50 20.46 21.60
C GLY A 313 -30.80 20.35 20.26
N GLN A 314 -29.65 19.70 20.19
CA GLN A 314 -28.83 19.58 18.99
C GLN A 314 -28.13 18.22 18.92
N ALA A 315 -28.08 17.61 17.73
CA ALA A 315 -27.34 16.39 17.50
C ALA A 315 -26.07 16.64 16.71
N SER A 316 -24.90 16.42 17.33
CA SER A 316 -23.63 16.42 16.64
C SER A 316 -22.73 15.28 17.14
N VAL A 317 -21.96 14.67 16.21
CA VAL A 317 -21.03 13.59 16.53
C VAL A 317 -20.01 14.04 17.57
N SER A 318 -19.45 15.25 17.44
CA SER A 318 -18.46 15.81 18.37
C SER A 318 -19.00 16.05 19.78
N MET A 319 -20.28 16.34 19.91
CA MET A 319 -20.94 16.53 21.22
C MET A 319 -21.15 15.19 21.90
N LEU A 320 -21.63 14.16 21.18
CA LEU A 320 -21.78 12.81 21.71
C LEU A 320 -20.45 12.19 22.12
N GLN A 321 -19.39 12.39 21.33
CA GLN A 321 -18.04 11.95 21.70
C GLN A 321 -17.60 12.51 23.07
N ARG A 322 -17.83 13.81 23.28
CA ARG A 322 -17.41 14.47 24.54
C ARG A 322 -18.27 14.07 25.74
N ARG A 323 -19.59 13.97 25.54
CA ARG A 323 -20.54 13.69 26.63
C ARG A 323 -20.49 12.23 27.07
N LEU A 324 -20.45 11.31 26.10
CA LEU A 324 -20.48 9.87 26.34
C LEU A 324 -19.09 9.21 26.31
N LYS A 325 -18.01 9.99 26.10
CA LYS A 325 -16.61 9.52 26.00
C LYS A 325 -16.42 8.41 24.96
N LEU A 326 -17.05 8.56 23.78
CA LEU A 326 -17.05 7.58 22.70
C LEU A 326 -16.00 7.90 21.64
N GLY A 327 -15.55 6.88 20.90
CA GLY A 327 -14.81 7.05 19.64
C GLY A 327 -15.69 7.63 18.53
N TYR A 328 -15.07 8.28 17.53
CA TYR A 328 -15.78 8.94 16.43
C TYR A 328 -16.75 8.01 15.69
N SER A 329 -16.31 6.80 15.33
CA SER A 329 -17.11 5.80 14.59
C SER A 329 -18.37 5.35 15.35
N ARG A 330 -18.29 5.16 16.66
CA ARG A 330 -19.46 4.78 17.50
C ARG A 330 -20.42 5.96 17.65
N ALA A 331 -19.91 7.17 17.87
CA ALA A 331 -20.75 8.37 17.94
C ALA A 331 -21.45 8.67 16.61
N ALA A 332 -20.78 8.47 15.46
CA ALA A 332 -21.36 8.63 14.14
C ALA A 332 -22.47 7.60 13.88
N ARG A 333 -22.27 6.33 14.30
CA ARG A 333 -23.29 5.27 14.18
C ARG A 333 -24.54 5.59 15.01
N LEU A 334 -24.37 6.06 16.23
CA LEU A 334 -25.51 6.48 17.07
C LEU A 334 -26.31 7.61 16.46
N VAL A 335 -25.64 8.60 15.82
CA VAL A 335 -26.35 9.68 15.11
C VAL A 335 -27.11 9.14 13.87
N ALA A 336 -26.54 8.16 13.15
CA ALA A 336 -27.18 7.52 12.01
C ALA A 336 -28.43 6.70 12.45
N GLN A 337 -28.33 5.92 13.54
CA GLN A 337 -29.47 5.19 14.10
C GLN A 337 -30.59 6.13 14.60
N MET A 338 -30.24 7.31 15.14
CA MET A 338 -31.23 8.33 15.50
C MET A 338 -31.91 8.96 14.28
N GLU A 339 -31.20 9.14 13.16
CA GLU A 339 -31.76 9.62 11.91
C GLU A 339 -32.74 8.60 11.30
N GLU A 340 -32.34 7.34 11.23
CA GLU A 340 -33.16 6.23 10.73
C GLU A 340 -34.48 6.07 11.49
N ARG A 341 -34.46 6.35 12.80
CA ARG A 341 -35.65 6.32 13.68
C ARG A 341 -36.42 7.63 13.69
N GLY A 342 -36.07 8.61 12.86
CA GLY A 342 -36.75 9.90 12.81
C GLY A 342 -36.59 10.74 14.09
N ILE A 343 -35.61 10.50 14.90
CA ILE A 343 -35.31 11.25 16.13
C ILE A 343 -34.63 12.56 15.79
N VAL A 344 -33.73 12.54 14.80
CA VAL A 344 -33.00 13.71 14.29
C VAL A 344 -33.15 13.85 12.79
N GLY A 345 -33.08 15.06 12.29
CA GLY A 345 -33.15 15.37 10.85
C GLY A 345 -31.93 14.96 10.06
N PRO A 346 -32.01 15.02 8.72
CA PRO A 346 -30.93 14.67 7.83
C PRO A 346 -29.71 15.60 8.00
N PHE A 347 -28.56 15.16 7.49
CA PHE A 347 -27.33 15.92 7.55
C PHE A 347 -27.37 17.17 6.65
N GLU A 348 -27.23 18.35 7.24
CA GLU A 348 -27.22 19.65 6.55
C GLU A 348 -25.82 20.31 6.57
N GLY A 349 -24.78 19.56 6.28
CA GLY A 349 -23.42 20.07 6.20
C GLY A 349 -22.78 20.35 7.59
N SER A 350 -22.21 21.54 7.81
CA SER A 350 -21.49 21.86 9.06
C SER A 350 -22.40 22.23 10.24
N LYS A 351 -23.71 22.29 10.05
CA LYS A 351 -24.68 22.62 11.11
C LYS A 351 -25.04 21.37 11.93
N PRO A 352 -25.27 21.50 13.24
CA PRO A 352 -25.84 20.42 14.05
C PRO A 352 -27.21 20.00 13.48
N ARG A 353 -27.51 18.70 13.48
CA ARG A 353 -28.80 18.19 13.03
C ARG A 353 -29.92 18.64 13.95
N GLN A 354 -31.06 18.95 13.37
CA GLN A 354 -32.24 19.36 14.13
C GLN A 354 -32.86 18.17 14.84
N LEU A 355 -33.44 18.42 16.01
CA LEU A 355 -34.19 17.43 16.77
C LEU A 355 -35.62 17.41 16.24
N LEU A 356 -36.14 16.22 15.88
CA LEU A 356 -37.46 16.04 15.28
C LEU A 356 -38.52 15.55 16.29
N ILE A 357 -38.12 15.07 17.48
CA ILE A 357 -39.03 14.52 18.48
C ILE A 357 -38.92 15.29 19.81
N THR A 358 -40.00 15.26 20.58
CA THR A 358 -40.04 15.76 21.96
C THR A 358 -39.68 14.66 22.96
N ARG A 359 -39.39 15.05 24.20
CA ARG A 359 -39.04 14.10 25.30
C ARG A 359 -40.25 13.18 25.59
N GLU A 360 -41.46 13.66 25.47
CA GLU A 360 -42.70 12.89 25.65
C GLU A 360 -42.81 11.79 24.58
N LYS A 361 -42.62 12.15 23.32
CA LYS A 361 -42.66 11.21 22.20
C LYS A 361 -41.58 10.14 22.28
N TRP A 362 -40.39 10.47 22.81
CA TRP A 362 -39.34 9.48 23.07
C TRP A 362 -39.74 8.48 24.18
N GLN A 363 -40.38 8.94 25.24
CA GLN A 363 -40.88 8.07 26.31
C GLN A 363 -41.94 7.11 25.82
N GLU A 364 -42.86 7.59 24.94
CA GLU A 364 -43.89 6.76 24.30
C GLU A 364 -43.26 5.67 23.43
N MET A 365 -42.21 6.00 22.64
CA MET A 365 -41.47 5.03 21.83
C MET A 365 -40.76 3.95 22.66
N GLN A 366 -40.26 4.28 23.85
CA GLN A 366 -39.67 3.32 24.75
C GLN A 366 -40.69 2.40 25.45
N MET A 367 -41.95 2.83 25.60
CA MET A 367 -43.01 2.05 26.23
C MET A 367 -43.77 1.12 25.24
N GLY A 368 -43.32 0.97 24.00
CA GLY A 368 -43.82 -0.04 23.08
C GLY A 368 -45.07 0.34 22.27
N GLY A 369 -45.33 1.63 22.04
CA GLY A 369 -46.40 2.10 21.16
C GLY A 369 -45.96 2.17 19.69
N ALA A 370 -46.59 1.38 18.80
CA ALA A 370 -46.48 1.58 17.34
C ALA A 370 -47.11 2.92 16.94
N PRO A 371 -46.56 3.67 15.97
CA PRO A 371 -47.13 4.92 15.54
C PRO A 371 -48.47 4.68 14.84
N ALA A 372 -49.53 5.37 15.32
CA ALA A 372 -50.79 5.44 14.65
C ALA A 372 -50.67 6.27 13.35
N PRO A 373 -51.37 5.93 12.28
CA PRO A 373 -51.34 6.72 11.04
C PRO A 373 -52.00 8.08 11.28
N GLU A 374 -51.38 9.14 10.80
CA GLU A 374 -51.94 10.49 10.80
C GLU A 374 -53.22 10.54 10.01
N ALA A 375 -54.30 11.05 10.67
CA ALA A 375 -55.57 11.29 10.09
C ALA A 375 -55.59 12.66 9.42
N ASP A 376 -56.10 12.63 8.21
CA ASP A 376 -56.82 13.61 7.42
C ASP A 376 -56.64 15.13 7.66
N GLU A 377 -56.37 15.79 6.52
CA GLU A 377 -56.49 17.23 6.30
C GLU A 377 -57.92 17.74 6.53
N PRO A 378 -58.09 18.96 7.07
CA PRO A 378 -59.38 19.63 7.06
C PRO A 378 -59.70 20.25 5.68
N PRO A 379 -60.98 20.30 5.29
CA PRO A 379 -61.36 20.83 3.98
C PRO A 379 -61.27 22.36 3.94
N PHE A 380 -60.81 22.88 2.83
CA PHE A 380 -60.81 24.32 2.52
C PHE A 380 -62.16 24.92 2.56
N PRO A 381 -62.41 26.14 3.09
CA PRO A 381 -63.63 26.90 2.90
C PRO A 381 -63.71 27.48 1.49
N THR A 382 -64.79 27.21 0.82
CA THR A 382 -65.23 27.93 -0.40
C THR A 382 -65.71 29.31 0.01
N ASP A 383 -65.00 30.34 -0.48
CA ASP A 383 -65.53 31.69 -0.46
C ASP A 383 -66.32 31.94 -1.80
N GLU A 384 -67.64 32.13 -1.66
CA GLU A 384 -68.40 32.85 -2.60
C GLU A 384 -68.37 34.36 -2.30
N GLY A 385 -68.15 35.19 -3.35
CA GLY A 385 -68.23 36.63 -3.25
C GLY A 385 -67.60 37.33 -4.45
#